data_719b06b7e54006afd40776ff56418feb
#
_entry.id   719b06b7e54006afd40776ff56418feb
#
_cell.length_a   1.000
_cell.length_b   1.000
_cell.length_c   1.000
_cell.angle_alpha   90.00
_cell.angle_beta   90.00
_cell.angle_gamma   90.00
#
_symmetry.space_group_name_H-M   'P 1'
#
loop_
_entity.id
_entity.type
_entity.pdbx_description
1 polymer ?
#
loop_
_entity_poly.entity_id
_entity_poly.type
_entity_poly.pdbx_seq_one_letter_code
_entity_poly.pdbx_strand_id
1 'polypeptide(L)'
;MLSEGKYSESVVVTGNTAIDAMKYTVDDNYKSNIMDKYHDKKFILMTAHRRENIGQPMENIFKAVRRLIDEYTDLALVYPMHKNPKVREVAQKILGSHDRIELIEPLDVVDFHNFAKKILFYFDRFRWNSGRSAII
;
A
#
# COMPACT_ATOMS: atom_id res chain seq x y z
N MET A 1 26.55 -10.98 -3.17
CA MET A 1 27.64 -10.26 -2.44
C MET A 1 28.85 -11.15 -2.19
N LEU A 2 28.75 -12.24 -1.38
CA LEU A 2 29.91 -13.13 -1.18
C LEU A 2 30.36 -13.78 -2.49
N SER A 3 29.42 -14.19 -3.35
CA SER A 3 29.69 -14.71 -4.70
C SER A 3 30.31 -13.68 -5.67
N GLU A 4 30.27 -12.41 -5.31
CA GLU A 4 30.85 -11.27 -6.08
C GLU A 4 32.23 -10.86 -5.54
N GLY A 5 32.83 -11.68 -4.67
CA GLY A 5 34.18 -11.43 -4.14
C GLY A 5 34.27 -10.38 -3.04
N LYS A 6 33.13 -10.07 -2.37
CA LYS A 6 33.16 -9.21 -1.16
C LYS A 6 33.69 -10.00 0.03
N TYR A 7 34.50 -9.37 0.84
CA TYR A 7 35.03 -9.97 2.08
C TYR A 7 33.85 -10.27 3.03
N SER A 8 33.82 -11.48 3.60
CA SER A 8 32.75 -11.90 4.55
C SER A 8 32.59 -10.95 5.72
N GLU A 9 33.68 -10.41 6.22
CA GLU A 9 33.73 -9.44 7.33
C GLU A 9 33.06 -8.10 7.02
N SER A 10 32.95 -7.76 5.73
CA SER A 10 32.29 -6.51 5.29
C SER A 10 30.78 -6.68 5.02
N VAL A 11 30.25 -7.91 5.15
CA VAL A 11 28.86 -8.22 4.87
C VAL A 11 28.12 -8.51 6.18
N VAL A 12 27.29 -7.59 6.58
CA VAL A 12 26.48 -7.71 7.80
C VAL A 12 24.99 -7.80 7.43
N VAL A 13 24.30 -8.80 8.00
CA VAL A 13 22.87 -8.93 7.85
C VAL A 13 22.17 -8.02 8.87
N THR A 14 21.62 -6.92 8.40
CA THR A 14 20.94 -5.92 9.25
C THR A 14 19.45 -6.12 9.37
N GLY A 15 18.85 -7.08 8.64
CA GLY A 15 17.41 -7.26 8.58
C GLY A 15 16.71 -6.22 7.65
N ASN A 16 15.48 -5.88 7.95
CA ASN A 16 14.70 -4.92 7.16
C ASN A 16 14.67 -3.55 7.84
N THR A 17 15.50 -2.64 7.35
CA THR A 17 15.62 -1.27 7.88
C THR A 17 14.33 -0.43 7.73
N ALA A 18 13.42 -0.79 6.83
CA ALA A 18 12.13 -0.12 6.71
C ALA A 18 11.24 -0.36 7.94
N ILE A 19 11.32 -1.56 8.55
CA ILE A 19 10.60 -1.86 9.78
C ILE A 19 11.18 -1.04 10.95
N ASP A 20 12.51 -0.90 11.01
CA ASP A 20 13.15 -0.11 12.06
C ASP A 20 12.79 1.38 11.93
N ALA A 21 12.67 1.90 10.72
CA ALA A 21 12.26 3.28 10.46
C ALA A 21 10.86 3.59 11.03
N MET A 22 9.94 2.61 11.06
CA MET A 22 8.59 2.80 11.61
C MET A 22 8.61 3.21 13.09
N LYS A 23 9.60 2.81 13.85
CA LYS A 23 9.76 3.22 15.27
C LYS A 23 9.90 4.73 15.44
N TYR A 24 10.39 5.41 14.41
CA TYR A 24 10.67 6.86 14.43
C TYR A 24 9.65 7.69 13.66
N THR A 25 8.90 7.06 12.75
CA THR A 25 7.99 7.76 11.85
C THR A 25 6.52 7.58 12.21
N VAL A 26 6.20 6.58 13.02
CA VAL A 26 4.84 6.34 13.49
C VAL A 26 4.55 7.20 14.71
N ASP A 27 3.46 7.98 14.64
CA ASP A 27 2.97 8.83 15.71
C ASP A 27 1.54 8.43 16.11
N ASP A 28 1.31 8.23 17.42
CA ASP A 28 -0.01 7.90 17.95
C ASP A 28 -1.02 9.04 17.79
N ASN A 29 -0.54 10.27 17.72
CA ASN A 29 -1.34 11.47 17.53
C ASN A 29 -1.45 11.91 16.07
N TYR A 30 -0.96 11.10 15.13
CA TYR A 30 -1.04 11.41 13.71
C TYR A 30 -2.49 11.61 13.26
N LYS A 31 -2.75 12.75 12.60
CA LYS A 31 -4.06 13.15 12.09
C LYS A 31 -4.05 13.22 10.57
N SER A 32 -5.12 12.76 9.97
CA SER A 32 -5.33 12.84 8.54
C SER A 32 -6.81 13.00 8.25
N ASN A 33 -7.16 13.93 7.39
CA ASN A 33 -8.56 14.15 6.96
C ASN A 33 -9.20 12.86 6.42
N ILE A 34 -8.41 12.00 5.78
CA ILE A 34 -8.89 10.71 5.26
C ILE A 34 -9.22 9.76 6.41
N MET A 35 -8.35 9.68 7.42
CA MET A 35 -8.60 8.83 8.59
C MET A 35 -9.79 9.32 9.39
N ASP A 36 -9.96 10.65 9.51
CA ASP A 36 -11.09 11.25 10.21
C ASP A 36 -12.40 11.02 9.44
N LYS A 37 -12.38 11.11 8.11
CA LYS A 37 -13.53 10.85 7.23
C LYS A 37 -14.06 9.41 7.39
N TYR A 38 -13.18 8.46 7.58
CA TYR A 38 -13.52 7.04 7.63
C TYR A 38 -13.22 6.41 9.00
N HIS A 39 -13.35 7.20 10.08
CA HIS A 39 -13.04 6.75 11.45
C HIS A 39 -13.85 5.51 11.90
N ASP A 40 -15.02 5.28 11.29
CA ASP A 40 -15.92 4.15 11.51
C ASP A 40 -15.68 2.97 10.56
N LYS A 41 -14.73 3.07 9.63
CA LYS A 41 -14.43 2.06 8.63
C LYS A 41 -13.09 1.37 8.89
N LYS A 42 -12.98 0.16 8.37
CA LYS A 42 -11.71 -0.56 8.28
C LYS A 42 -11.02 -0.18 6.98
N PHE A 43 -9.75 0.18 7.05
CA PHE A 43 -8.98 0.62 5.90
C PHE A 43 -8.29 -0.52 5.18
N ILE A 44 -8.34 -0.45 3.86
CA ILE A 44 -7.43 -1.16 2.96
C ILE A 44 -6.49 -0.13 2.36
N LEU A 45 -5.19 -0.29 2.56
CA LEU A 45 -4.17 0.48 1.84
C LEU A 45 -3.67 -0.35 0.67
N MET A 46 -3.82 0.16 -0.54
CA MET A 46 -3.39 -0.53 -1.75
C MET A 46 -2.21 0.20 -2.39
N THR A 47 -1.20 -0.55 -2.81
CA THR A 47 -0.15 -0.05 -3.70
C THR A 47 -0.13 -0.88 -4.99
N ALA A 48 -0.10 -0.22 -6.14
CA ALA A 48 -0.03 -0.86 -7.45
C ALA A 48 0.83 0.02 -8.38
N HIS A 49 2.10 -0.33 -8.52
CA HIS A 49 3.06 0.51 -9.25
C HIS A 49 3.95 -0.27 -10.22
N ARG A 50 3.85 -1.60 -10.30
CA ARG A 50 4.73 -2.39 -11.15
C ARG A 50 4.37 -2.23 -12.62
N ARG A 51 5.39 -1.94 -13.44
CA ARG A 51 5.25 -1.75 -14.88
C ARG A 51 4.70 -2.99 -15.60
N GLU A 52 5.06 -4.17 -15.14
CA GLU A 52 4.61 -5.46 -15.67
C GLU A 52 3.10 -5.72 -15.50
N ASN A 53 2.46 -4.99 -14.60
CA ASN A 53 1.03 -5.12 -14.33
C ASN A 53 0.19 -4.10 -15.11
N ILE A 54 0.79 -3.16 -15.83
CA ILE A 54 0.05 -2.16 -16.61
C ILE A 54 -0.73 -2.85 -17.72
N GLY A 55 -2.01 -2.49 -17.86
CA GLY A 55 -2.94 -3.10 -18.80
C GLY A 55 -3.95 -4.01 -18.10
N GLN A 56 -4.34 -5.10 -18.75
CA GLN A 56 -5.38 -6.01 -18.29
C GLN A 56 -5.18 -6.56 -16.86
N PRO A 57 -3.94 -6.92 -16.41
CA PRO A 57 -3.75 -7.39 -15.05
C PRO A 57 -4.11 -6.32 -14.00
N MET A 58 -3.78 -5.06 -14.25
CA MET A 58 -4.10 -3.95 -13.36
C MET A 58 -5.60 -3.66 -13.31
N GLU A 59 -6.27 -3.69 -14.47
CA GLU A 59 -7.73 -3.57 -14.51
C GLU A 59 -8.41 -4.66 -13.70
N ASN A 60 -7.95 -5.90 -13.79
CA ASN A 60 -8.51 -7.02 -13.06
C ASN A 60 -8.36 -6.83 -11.54
N ILE A 61 -7.20 -6.31 -11.09
CA ILE A 61 -6.97 -5.98 -9.69
C ILE A 61 -7.94 -4.90 -9.24
N PHE A 62 -8.06 -3.80 -9.98
CA PHE A 62 -8.95 -2.69 -9.61
C PHE A 62 -10.42 -3.12 -9.59
N LYS A 63 -10.86 -3.95 -10.54
CA LYS A 63 -12.21 -4.52 -10.55
C LYS A 63 -12.47 -5.43 -9.35
N ALA A 64 -11.49 -6.26 -8.98
CA ALA A 64 -11.61 -7.12 -7.80
C ALA A 64 -11.68 -6.32 -6.50
N VAL A 65 -10.83 -5.30 -6.35
CA VAL A 65 -10.86 -4.41 -5.18
C VAL A 65 -12.15 -3.60 -5.14
N ARG A 66 -12.61 -3.07 -6.27
CA ARG A 66 -13.90 -2.36 -6.37
C ARG A 66 -15.04 -3.25 -5.90
N ARG A 67 -15.12 -4.48 -6.39
CA ARG A 67 -16.13 -5.45 -5.99
C ARG A 67 -16.07 -5.74 -4.47
N LEU A 68 -14.87 -5.85 -3.91
CA LEU A 68 -14.69 -6.04 -2.47
C LEU A 68 -15.29 -4.87 -1.67
N ILE A 69 -15.01 -3.62 -2.09
CA ILE A 69 -15.56 -2.44 -1.42
C ILE A 69 -17.08 -2.33 -1.61
N ASP A 70 -17.62 -2.73 -2.76
CA ASP A 70 -19.06 -2.76 -3.00
C ASP A 70 -19.76 -3.78 -2.09
N GLU A 71 -19.15 -4.96 -1.89
CA GLU A 71 -19.70 -6.07 -1.10
C GLU A 71 -19.65 -5.81 0.42
N TYR A 72 -18.55 -5.20 0.91
CA TYR A 72 -18.33 -4.97 2.34
C TYR A 72 -18.46 -3.49 2.69
N THR A 73 -19.57 -3.10 3.31
CA THR A 73 -19.91 -1.71 3.60
C THR A 73 -19.08 -1.08 4.73
N ASP A 74 -18.43 -1.89 5.54
CA ASP A 74 -17.53 -1.47 6.61
C ASP A 74 -16.07 -1.24 6.16
N LEU A 75 -15.78 -1.45 4.85
CA LEU A 75 -14.46 -1.22 4.27
C LEU A 75 -14.37 0.11 3.53
N ALA A 76 -13.21 0.74 3.63
CA ALA A 76 -12.79 1.86 2.78
C ALA A 76 -11.41 1.58 2.17
N LEU A 77 -11.19 2.06 0.95
CA LEU A 77 -9.93 1.93 0.23
C LEU A 77 -9.21 3.27 0.16
N VAL A 78 -7.94 3.24 0.53
CA VAL A 78 -7.01 4.35 0.25
C VAL A 78 -5.96 3.85 -0.75
N TYR A 79 -5.89 4.51 -1.89
CA TYR A 79 -4.95 4.15 -2.95
C TYR A 79 -4.07 5.35 -3.34
N PRO A 80 -2.85 5.43 -2.80
CA PRO A 80 -1.83 6.35 -3.28
C PRO A 80 -1.43 5.99 -4.71
N MET A 81 -1.90 6.76 -5.70
CA MET A 81 -1.72 6.44 -7.11
C MET A 81 -0.30 6.73 -7.58
N HIS A 82 0.28 5.80 -8.30
CA HIS A 82 1.53 6.05 -9.02
C HIS A 82 1.35 7.19 -10.05
N LYS A 83 2.41 8.01 -10.24
CA LYS A 83 2.36 9.20 -11.14
C LYS A 83 2.21 8.86 -12.62
N ASN A 84 2.32 7.60 -13.02
CA ASN A 84 2.15 7.19 -14.42
C ASN A 84 0.72 7.46 -14.91
N PRO A 85 0.52 8.25 -15.99
CA PRO A 85 -0.80 8.61 -16.50
C PRO A 85 -1.68 7.40 -16.84
N LYS A 86 -1.10 6.33 -17.40
CA LYS A 86 -1.84 5.10 -17.73
C LYS A 86 -2.43 4.40 -16.50
N VAL A 87 -1.71 4.44 -15.38
CA VAL A 87 -2.20 3.89 -14.10
C VAL A 87 -3.33 4.74 -13.57
N ARG A 88 -3.17 6.07 -13.61
CA ARG A 88 -4.18 7.02 -13.11
C ARG A 88 -5.47 6.95 -13.91
N GLU A 89 -5.39 6.89 -15.23
CA GLU A 89 -6.55 6.78 -16.10
C GLU A 89 -7.39 5.53 -15.76
N VAL A 90 -6.74 4.37 -15.65
CA VAL A 90 -7.42 3.11 -15.32
C VAL A 90 -7.97 3.12 -13.91
N ALA A 91 -7.21 3.64 -12.94
CA ALA A 91 -7.67 3.78 -11.55
C ALA A 91 -8.90 4.69 -11.47
N GLN A 92 -8.85 5.86 -12.09
CA GLN A 92 -9.96 6.81 -12.11
C GLN A 92 -11.21 6.22 -12.77
N LYS A 93 -11.05 5.50 -13.88
CA LYS A 93 -12.15 4.85 -14.60
C LYS A 93 -12.85 3.79 -13.76
N ILE A 94 -12.11 2.98 -13.00
CA ILE A 94 -12.67 1.81 -12.30
C ILE A 94 -13.01 2.15 -10.84
N LEU A 95 -12.20 2.96 -10.18
CA LEU A 95 -12.29 3.23 -8.75
C LEU A 95 -12.81 4.63 -8.42
N GLY A 96 -12.70 5.60 -9.35
CA GLY A 96 -12.85 7.03 -9.09
C GLY A 96 -14.25 7.54 -8.73
N SER A 97 -15.31 6.72 -8.89
CA SER A 97 -16.69 7.14 -8.57
C SER A 97 -17.27 6.30 -7.44
N HIS A 98 -16.61 6.30 -6.28
CA HIS A 98 -17.10 5.54 -5.13
C HIS A 98 -16.78 6.26 -3.82
N ASP A 99 -17.79 6.47 -2.98
CA ASP A 99 -17.71 7.28 -1.75
C ASP A 99 -16.73 6.75 -0.69
N ARG A 100 -16.40 5.45 -0.75
CA ARG A 100 -15.49 4.78 0.17
C ARG A 100 -14.14 4.43 -0.46
N ILE A 101 -13.79 5.06 -1.59
CA ILE A 101 -12.51 4.89 -2.26
C ILE A 101 -11.84 6.26 -2.40
N GLU A 102 -10.66 6.40 -1.79
CA GLU A 102 -9.83 7.60 -1.92
C GLU A 102 -8.64 7.32 -2.83
N LEU A 103 -8.65 8.00 -3.98
CA LEU A 103 -7.54 8.04 -4.92
C LEU A 103 -6.71 9.29 -4.59
N ILE A 104 -5.52 9.09 -4.03
CA ILE A 104 -4.69 10.18 -3.53
C ILE A 104 -3.34 10.26 -4.25
N GLU A 105 -2.65 11.37 -4.07
CA GLU A 105 -1.25 11.49 -4.49
C GLU A 105 -0.36 10.53 -3.68
N PRO A 106 0.82 10.16 -4.22
CA PRO A 106 1.76 9.34 -3.48
C PRO A 106 2.06 9.93 -2.11
N LEU A 107 1.97 9.10 -1.09
CA LEU A 107 2.31 9.46 0.29
C LEU A 107 3.82 9.55 0.47
N ASP A 108 4.28 10.41 1.36
CA ASP A 108 5.64 10.34 1.88
C ASP A 108 5.80 9.16 2.86
N VAL A 109 7.01 8.96 3.35
CA VAL A 109 7.33 7.83 4.24
C VAL A 109 6.61 7.93 5.57
N VAL A 110 6.48 9.14 6.13
CA VAL A 110 5.84 9.36 7.44
C VAL A 110 4.35 9.08 7.33
N ASP A 111 3.69 9.69 6.35
CA ASP A 111 2.27 9.47 6.08
C ASP A 111 1.99 7.99 5.81
N PHE A 112 2.78 7.37 4.94
CA PHE A 112 2.63 5.96 4.59
C PHE A 112 2.70 5.04 5.82
N HIS A 113 3.68 5.24 6.71
CA HIS A 113 3.84 4.43 7.91
C HIS A 113 2.70 4.63 8.91
N ASN A 114 2.18 5.86 9.04
CA ASN A 114 1.03 6.13 9.90
C ASN A 114 -0.26 5.55 9.35
N PHE A 115 -0.46 5.59 8.02
CA PHE A 115 -1.55 4.85 7.39
C PHE A 115 -1.40 3.35 7.62
N ALA A 116 -0.20 2.79 7.39
CA ALA A 116 0.08 1.37 7.55
C ALA A 116 -0.21 0.87 8.98
N LYS A 117 0.03 1.68 10.02
CA LYS A 117 -0.30 1.34 11.41
C LYS A 117 -1.80 1.13 11.64
N LYS A 118 -2.66 1.89 10.95
CA LYS A 118 -4.13 1.90 11.19
C LYS A 118 -4.92 1.00 10.24
N ILE A 119 -4.27 0.34 9.31
CA ILE A 119 -4.95 -0.49 8.31
C ILE A 119 -5.34 -1.87 8.85
N LEU A 120 -6.49 -2.35 8.38
CA LEU A 120 -6.90 -3.75 8.57
C LEU A 120 -6.12 -4.67 7.66
N PHE A 121 -5.86 -4.23 6.43
CA PHE A 121 -5.26 -5.04 5.40
C PHE A 121 -4.40 -4.21 4.46
N TYR A 122 -3.12 -4.62 4.30
CA TYR A 122 -2.20 -4.04 3.32
C TYR A 122 -2.21 -4.88 2.06
N PHE A 123 -2.73 -4.32 0.98
CA PHE A 123 -2.71 -4.95 -0.32
C PHE A 123 -1.53 -4.40 -1.12
N ASP A 124 -0.38 -5.05 -0.98
CA ASP A 124 0.75 -4.86 -1.87
C ASP A 124 0.95 -6.12 -2.70
N ARG A 125 0.96 -5.98 -4.01
CA ARG A 125 1.37 -7.06 -4.90
C ARG A 125 2.90 -7.20 -4.92
N PHE A 126 3.53 -7.04 -3.77
CA PHE A 126 4.92 -7.33 -3.58
C PHE A 126 5.10 -8.77 -3.12
N ARG A 127 5.34 -9.69 -4.08
CA ARG A 127 5.91 -11.02 -3.87
C ARG A 127 5.23 -11.89 -2.81
N TRP A 128 4.16 -12.52 -3.17
CA TRP A 128 3.78 -13.78 -2.57
C TRP A 128 4.85 -14.85 -2.93
N ASN A 129 5.94 -14.87 -2.21
CA ASN A 129 6.85 -16.00 -2.17
C ASN A 129 7.49 -16.05 -0.79
N SER A 130 7.09 -17.01 -0.06
CA SER A 130 7.44 -17.41 1.31
C SER A 130 6.44 -17.00 2.38
N GLY A 131 5.46 -17.82 2.61
CA GLY A 131 4.76 -18.25 3.80
C GLY A 131 5.02 -17.58 5.15
N ARG A 132 5.08 -16.23 5.23
CA ARG A 132 4.93 -15.50 6.48
C ARG A 132 4.25 -14.17 6.19
N SER A 133 2.99 -14.09 6.54
CA SER A 133 2.30 -12.82 6.73
C SER A 133 3.11 -12.01 7.72
N ALA A 134 3.69 -10.90 7.29
CA ALA A 134 4.05 -9.87 8.22
C ALA A 134 2.74 -9.18 8.62
N ILE A 135 2.09 -9.72 9.63
CA ILE A 135 1.12 -8.99 10.42
C ILE A 135 1.95 -8.15 11.37
N ILE A 136 1.89 -6.86 11.23
CA ILE A 136 2.33 -5.91 12.24
C ILE A 136 1.14 -5.64 13.16
#